data_fc692bde365f0bc32c2388e5c0337d0c
#
_entry.id   fc692bde365f0bc32c2388e5c0337d0c
#
_cell.length_a   1.000
_cell.length_b   1.000
_cell.length_c   1.000
_cell.angle_alpha   90.00
_cell.angle_beta   90.00
_cell.angle_gamma   90.00
#
_symmetry.space_group_name_H-M   'P 1'
#
loop_
_entity.id
_entity.type
_entity.pdbx_description
1 polymer ?
#
loop_
_entity_poly.entity_id
_entity_poly.type
_entity_poly.pdbx_seq_one_letter_code
_entity_poly.pdbx_strand_id
1 'polypeptide(L)'
;MKILVITMFILMYVVMIFFQKFRVHAALTSAAVFLIAGVMSASTAIQSVNWNILLMISGTMILVHYFIDSKMPNKLADILLDKSKNMMMVIIFMSLFSGFISAFVDNVATVLMVAPVGLAICRKLDVSPVPMTLSIAVSSNLQGAATLVGDTTSMMLASYAKMDFSSFFVFHGKPGIFFAVELGALATVPVMMILF
;
A
#
# COMPACT_ATOMS: atom_id res chain seq x y z
N MET A 1 -11.77 24.83 23.85
CA MET A 1 -11.62 24.42 22.45
C MET A 1 -10.33 23.59 22.22
N LYS A 2 -9.11 24.14 22.40
CA LYS A 2 -7.85 23.38 22.13
C LYS A 2 -7.75 22.05 22.88
N ILE A 3 -8.07 22.02 24.18
CA ILE A 3 -8.03 20.82 25.01
C ILE A 3 -9.00 19.76 24.49
N LEU A 4 -10.24 20.14 24.16
CA LEU A 4 -11.25 19.23 23.60
C LEU A 4 -10.77 18.59 22.30
N VAL A 5 -10.17 19.38 21.39
CA VAL A 5 -9.63 18.87 20.12
C VAL A 5 -8.52 17.83 20.35
N ILE A 6 -7.58 18.15 21.22
CA ILE A 6 -6.45 17.25 21.55
C ILE A 6 -6.98 15.97 22.20
N THR A 7 -7.87 16.06 23.17
CA THR A 7 -8.44 14.90 23.87
C THR A 7 -9.21 13.99 22.91
N MET A 8 -10.07 14.56 22.07
CA MET A 8 -10.81 13.78 21.07
C MET A 8 -9.91 13.13 20.04
N PHE A 9 -8.85 13.82 19.60
CA PHE A 9 -7.88 13.29 18.67
C PHE A 9 -7.13 12.09 19.29
N ILE A 10 -6.63 12.22 20.51
CA ILE A 10 -5.96 11.12 21.23
C ILE A 10 -6.92 9.95 21.42
N LEU A 11 -8.16 10.20 21.87
CA LEU A 11 -9.17 9.17 22.08
C LEU A 11 -9.47 8.41 20.79
N MET A 12 -9.64 9.13 19.68
CA MET A 12 -9.85 8.54 18.36
C MET A 12 -8.70 7.58 17.99
N TYR A 13 -7.44 8.01 18.15
CA TYR A 13 -6.29 7.15 17.85
C TYR A 13 -6.20 5.94 18.77
N VAL A 14 -6.46 6.10 20.05
CA VAL A 14 -6.51 4.97 21.01
C VAL A 14 -7.56 3.94 20.56
N VAL A 15 -8.78 4.39 20.21
CA VAL A 15 -9.83 3.49 19.72
C VAL A 15 -9.42 2.82 18.40
N MET A 16 -8.80 3.55 17.47
CA MET A 16 -8.36 3.00 16.18
C MET A 16 -7.26 1.92 16.35
N ILE A 17 -6.39 2.05 17.36
CA ILE A 17 -5.32 1.10 17.62
C ILE A 17 -5.87 -0.16 18.31
N PHE A 18 -6.63 0.00 19.37
CA PHE A 18 -7.10 -1.12 20.19
C PHE A 18 -8.34 -1.82 19.62
N PHE A 19 -9.21 -1.11 18.89
CA PHE A 19 -10.48 -1.62 18.38
C PHE A 19 -10.56 -1.50 16.85
N GLN A 20 -9.87 -2.38 16.16
CA GLN A 20 -9.76 -2.35 14.68
C GLN A 20 -11.11 -2.37 13.95
N LYS A 21 -12.13 -3.06 14.50
CA LYS A 21 -13.49 -3.11 13.92
C LYS A 21 -14.20 -1.75 13.92
N PHE A 22 -13.83 -0.86 14.84
CA PHE A 22 -14.50 0.42 15.03
C PHE A 22 -13.75 1.61 14.43
N ARG A 23 -12.70 1.38 13.63
CA ARG A 23 -11.87 2.45 13.04
C ARG A 23 -12.70 3.50 12.28
N VAL A 24 -13.58 3.05 11.41
CA VAL A 24 -14.43 3.93 10.60
C VAL A 24 -15.40 4.70 11.49
N HIS A 25 -16.05 4.02 12.46
CA HIS A 25 -16.97 4.65 13.39
C HIS A 25 -16.27 5.68 14.29
N ALA A 26 -15.07 5.37 14.78
CA ALA A 26 -14.27 6.30 15.58
C ALA A 26 -13.92 7.58 14.81
N ALA A 27 -13.51 7.45 13.55
CA ALA A 27 -13.22 8.60 12.69
C ALA A 27 -14.48 9.44 12.41
N LEU A 28 -15.59 8.80 12.03
CA LEU A 28 -16.85 9.49 11.73
C LEU A 28 -17.46 10.16 12.96
N THR A 29 -17.45 9.50 14.12
CA THR A 29 -17.96 10.09 15.36
C THR A 29 -17.10 11.27 15.81
N SER A 30 -15.77 11.19 15.70
CA SER A 30 -14.89 12.33 16.01
C SER A 30 -15.16 13.52 15.08
N ALA A 31 -15.33 13.27 13.78
CA ALA A 31 -15.68 14.32 12.82
C ALA A 31 -17.05 14.96 13.15
N ALA A 32 -18.06 14.14 13.48
CA ALA A 32 -19.38 14.62 13.88
C ALA A 32 -19.31 15.48 15.16
N VAL A 33 -18.55 15.05 16.16
CA VAL A 33 -18.36 15.83 17.40
C VAL A 33 -17.71 17.17 17.12
N PHE A 34 -16.72 17.26 16.22
CA PHE A 34 -16.09 18.54 15.87
C PHE A 34 -17.05 19.50 15.16
N LEU A 35 -17.95 18.97 14.32
CA LEU A 35 -18.99 19.79 13.68
C LEU A 35 -20.01 20.28 14.69
N ILE A 36 -20.52 19.42 15.57
CA ILE A 36 -21.54 19.77 16.58
C ILE A 36 -20.95 20.74 17.63
N ALA A 37 -19.71 20.52 18.05
CA ALA A 37 -19.03 21.40 19.00
C ALA A 37 -18.62 22.77 18.40
N GLY A 38 -18.90 23.01 17.12
CA GLY A 38 -18.58 24.27 16.45
C GLY A 38 -17.08 24.54 16.31
N VAL A 39 -16.25 23.49 16.40
CA VAL A 39 -14.81 23.60 16.18
C VAL A 39 -14.50 23.92 14.72
N MET A 40 -15.33 23.39 13.82
CA MET A 40 -15.22 23.57 12.38
C MET A 40 -16.62 23.72 11.77
N SER A 41 -16.77 24.65 10.81
CA SER A 41 -18.04 24.79 10.09
C SER A 41 -18.21 23.66 9.06
N ALA A 42 -19.45 23.31 8.74
CA ALA A 42 -19.74 22.30 7.74
C ALA A 42 -19.13 22.64 6.36
N SER A 43 -19.15 23.91 5.97
CA SER A 43 -18.53 24.38 4.74
C SER A 43 -17.00 24.18 4.74
N THR A 44 -16.34 24.51 5.85
CA THR A 44 -14.89 24.28 6.01
C THR A 44 -14.57 22.77 5.98
N ALA A 45 -15.41 21.94 6.60
CA ALA A 45 -15.23 20.50 6.57
C ALA A 45 -15.24 19.94 5.13
N ILE A 46 -16.25 20.32 4.34
CA ILE A 46 -16.37 19.88 2.93
C ILE A 46 -15.21 20.39 2.07
N GLN A 47 -14.80 21.65 2.27
CA GLN A 47 -13.65 22.22 1.54
C GLN A 47 -12.31 21.60 1.94
N SER A 48 -12.19 21.06 3.15
CA SER A 48 -11.00 20.36 3.62
C SER A 48 -10.83 18.96 3.03
N VAL A 49 -11.90 18.40 2.44
CA VAL A 49 -11.84 17.09 1.77
C VAL A 49 -11.06 17.22 0.48
N ASN A 50 -9.99 16.44 0.36
CA ASN A 50 -9.25 16.36 -0.89
C ASN A 50 -9.93 15.39 -1.87
N TRP A 51 -10.82 15.93 -2.69
CA TRP A 51 -11.60 15.15 -3.65
C TRP A 51 -10.71 14.45 -4.70
N ASN A 52 -9.57 15.03 -5.06
CA ASN A 52 -8.64 14.40 -6.00
C ASN A 52 -8.09 13.09 -5.44
N ILE A 53 -7.69 13.05 -4.17
CA ILE A 53 -7.22 11.82 -3.52
C ILE A 53 -8.35 10.78 -3.49
N LEU A 54 -9.56 11.15 -3.09
CA LEU A 54 -10.68 10.21 -3.05
C LEU A 54 -11.02 9.63 -4.42
N LEU A 55 -11.01 10.46 -5.47
CA LEU A 55 -11.25 10.02 -6.83
C LEU A 55 -10.11 9.13 -7.36
N MET A 56 -8.85 9.44 -7.03
CA MET A 56 -7.71 8.58 -7.36
C MET A 56 -7.83 7.21 -6.70
N ILE A 57 -8.08 7.16 -5.37
CA ILE A 57 -8.25 5.90 -4.65
C ILE A 57 -9.40 5.09 -5.24
N SER A 58 -10.55 5.72 -5.48
CA SER A 58 -11.71 5.04 -6.06
C SER A 58 -11.42 4.51 -7.47
N GLY A 59 -10.76 5.31 -8.30
CA GLY A 59 -10.39 4.92 -9.66
C GLY A 59 -9.38 3.77 -9.69
N THR A 60 -8.34 3.83 -8.86
CA THR A 60 -7.35 2.75 -8.75
C THR A 60 -8.00 1.46 -8.23
N MET A 61 -8.91 1.53 -7.25
CA MET A 61 -9.62 0.34 -6.75
C MET A 61 -10.50 -0.32 -7.82
N ILE A 62 -11.14 0.45 -8.70
CA ILE A 62 -11.89 -0.10 -9.83
C ILE A 62 -10.97 -0.83 -10.80
N LEU A 63 -9.84 -0.22 -11.18
CA LEU A 63 -8.86 -0.85 -12.07
C LEU A 63 -8.29 -2.13 -11.46
N VAL A 64 -7.96 -2.11 -10.17
CA VAL A 64 -7.46 -3.28 -9.42
C VAL A 64 -8.48 -4.40 -9.41
N HIS A 65 -9.76 -4.10 -9.19
CA HIS A 65 -10.83 -5.10 -9.22
C HIS A 65 -10.86 -5.83 -10.57
N TYR A 66 -10.89 -5.10 -11.68
CA TYR A 66 -10.84 -5.72 -13.02
C TYR A 66 -9.55 -6.47 -13.30
N PHE A 67 -8.41 -5.99 -12.79
CA PHE A 67 -7.13 -6.67 -12.92
C PHE A 67 -7.12 -8.02 -12.18
N ILE A 68 -7.69 -8.08 -10.97
CA ILE A 68 -7.86 -9.32 -10.21
C ILE A 68 -8.80 -10.29 -10.95
N ASP A 69 -9.95 -9.79 -11.41
CA ASP A 69 -10.95 -10.61 -12.10
C ASP A 69 -10.43 -11.20 -13.42
N SER A 70 -9.51 -10.51 -14.09
CA SER A 70 -8.87 -10.99 -15.32
C SER A 70 -7.99 -12.24 -15.12
N LYS A 71 -7.69 -12.63 -13.86
CA LYS A 71 -6.73 -13.68 -13.49
C LYS A 71 -5.32 -13.50 -14.09
N MET A 72 -5.05 -12.32 -14.62
CA MET A 72 -3.74 -11.98 -15.19
C MET A 72 -2.60 -12.14 -14.17
N PRO A 73 -2.77 -11.73 -12.89
CA PRO A 73 -1.74 -11.94 -11.87
C PRO A 73 -1.35 -13.40 -11.68
N ASN A 74 -2.34 -14.30 -11.68
CA ASN A 74 -2.09 -15.74 -11.54
C ASN A 74 -1.26 -16.26 -12.73
N LYS A 75 -1.64 -15.87 -13.94
CA LYS A 75 -0.92 -16.27 -15.17
C LYS A 75 0.53 -15.75 -15.18
N LEU A 76 0.74 -14.52 -14.74
CA LEU A 76 2.09 -13.94 -14.64
C LEU A 76 2.93 -14.66 -13.57
N ALA A 77 2.32 -15.00 -12.43
CA ALA A 77 2.98 -15.80 -11.39
C ALA A 77 3.37 -17.19 -11.91
N ASP A 78 2.49 -17.88 -12.64
CA ASP A 78 2.78 -19.18 -13.24
C ASP A 78 4.00 -19.11 -14.19
N ILE A 79 4.07 -18.09 -15.05
CA ILE A 79 5.21 -17.86 -15.95
C ILE A 79 6.52 -17.65 -15.18
N LEU A 80 6.47 -16.96 -14.04
CA LEU A 80 7.65 -16.74 -13.20
C LEU A 80 8.09 -18.04 -12.50
N LEU A 81 7.13 -18.88 -12.11
CA LEU A 81 7.39 -20.18 -11.50
C LEU A 81 8.08 -21.14 -12.46
N ASP A 82 7.61 -21.20 -13.69
CA ASP A 82 8.19 -22.08 -14.72
C ASP A 82 9.67 -21.77 -15.00
N LYS A 83 10.09 -20.51 -14.74
CA LYS A 83 11.49 -20.09 -14.87
C LYS A 83 12.34 -20.33 -13.62
N SER A 84 11.73 -20.70 -12.51
CA SER A 84 12.42 -20.82 -11.22
C SER A 84 13.04 -22.21 -11.07
N LYS A 85 14.34 -22.27 -10.73
CA LYS A 85 15.09 -23.52 -10.58
C LYS A 85 15.06 -24.07 -9.15
N ASN A 86 14.83 -23.22 -8.16
CA ASN A 86 14.80 -23.60 -6.74
C ASN A 86 13.84 -22.69 -5.96
N MET A 87 13.49 -23.09 -4.73
CA MET A 87 12.51 -22.40 -3.89
C MET A 87 12.92 -20.98 -3.55
N MET A 88 14.22 -20.72 -3.33
CA MET A 88 14.70 -19.36 -3.07
C MET A 88 14.43 -18.42 -4.26
N MET A 89 14.68 -18.90 -5.50
CA MET A 89 14.34 -18.11 -6.70
C MET A 89 12.84 -17.85 -6.81
N VAL A 90 12.00 -18.82 -6.44
CA VAL A 90 10.54 -18.63 -6.39
C VAL A 90 10.18 -17.48 -5.43
N ILE A 91 10.73 -17.48 -4.22
CA ILE A 91 10.48 -16.43 -3.23
C ILE A 91 10.93 -15.07 -3.76
N ILE A 92 12.13 -14.97 -4.31
CA ILE A 92 12.66 -13.73 -4.87
C ILE A 92 11.80 -13.23 -6.03
N PHE A 93 11.45 -14.10 -6.98
CA PHE A 93 10.60 -13.70 -8.13
C PHE A 93 9.20 -13.27 -7.70
N MET A 94 8.58 -13.98 -6.77
CA MET A 94 7.27 -13.60 -6.24
C MET A 94 7.32 -12.29 -5.46
N SER A 95 8.41 -12.05 -4.74
CA SER A 95 8.65 -10.79 -4.03
C SER A 95 8.82 -9.61 -5.00
N LEU A 96 9.68 -9.76 -6.01
CA LEU A 96 9.88 -8.73 -7.04
C LEU A 96 8.61 -8.48 -7.86
N PHE A 97 7.89 -9.54 -8.19
CA PHE A 97 6.61 -9.45 -8.88
C PHE A 97 5.56 -8.69 -8.05
N SER A 98 5.44 -9.04 -6.77
CA SER A 98 4.56 -8.33 -5.84
C SER A 98 4.94 -6.85 -5.74
N GLY A 99 6.22 -6.55 -5.61
CA GLY A 99 6.72 -5.17 -5.60
C GLY A 99 6.38 -4.43 -6.89
N PHE A 100 6.67 -5.02 -8.05
CA PHE A 100 6.36 -4.41 -9.34
C PHE A 100 4.87 -4.06 -9.48
N ILE A 101 3.98 -4.98 -9.11
CA ILE A 101 2.54 -4.70 -9.13
C ILE A 101 2.19 -3.59 -8.14
N SER A 102 2.77 -3.62 -6.93
CA SER A 102 2.47 -2.65 -5.88
C SER A 102 2.92 -1.23 -6.20
N ALA A 103 3.88 -1.06 -7.11
CA ALA A 103 4.23 0.27 -7.59
C ALA A 103 3.06 0.98 -8.32
N PHE A 104 2.08 0.23 -8.83
CA PHE A 104 0.92 0.75 -9.57
C PHE A 104 -0.43 0.43 -8.94
N VAL A 105 -0.44 -0.48 -7.98
CA VAL A 105 -1.62 -0.99 -7.30
C VAL A 105 -1.39 -0.89 -5.80
N ASP A 106 -2.41 -0.50 -5.06
CA ASP A 106 -2.34 -0.44 -3.59
C ASP A 106 -1.72 -1.68 -2.98
N ASN A 107 -0.84 -1.49 -2.01
CA ASN A 107 -0.05 -2.54 -1.38
C ASN A 107 -0.93 -3.63 -0.72
N VAL A 108 -2.05 -3.26 -0.10
CA VAL A 108 -2.98 -4.20 0.53
C VAL A 108 -3.65 -5.08 -0.53
N ALA A 109 -4.14 -4.47 -1.61
CA ALA A 109 -4.75 -5.19 -2.72
C ALA A 109 -3.72 -6.12 -3.39
N THR A 110 -2.48 -5.67 -3.57
CA THR A 110 -1.40 -6.48 -4.11
C THR A 110 -1.11 -7.71 -3.24
N VAL A 111 -1.01 -7.55 -1.93
CA VAL A 111 -0.79 -8.69 -1.01
C VAL A 111 -1.97 -9.66 -1.07
N LEU A 112 -3.21 -9.16 -1.02
CA LEU A 112 -4.41 -10.01 -1.09
C LEU A 112 -4.50 -10.81 -2.40
N MET A 113 -3.93 -10.29 -3.48
CA MET A 113 -3.90 -10.92 -4.79
C MET A 113 -2.75 -11.93 -4.92
N VAL A 114 -1.54 -11.55 -4.53
CA VAL A 114 -0.32 -12.35 -4.77
C VAL A 114 -0.08 -13.40 -3.68
N ALA A 115 -0.41 -13.10 -2.41
CA ALA A 115 -0.17 -14.03 -1.32
C ALA A 115 -0.92 -15.37 -1.44
N PRO A 116 -2.18 -15.46 -1.89
CA PRO A 116 -2.84 -16.75 -2.14
C PRO A 116 -2.11 -17.63 -3.14
N VAL A 117 -1.52 -17.02 -4.19
CA VAL A 117 -0.71 -17.75 -5.18
C VAL A 117 0.56 -18.29 -4.53
N GLY A 118 1.29 -17.46 -3.78
CA GLY A 118 2.47 -17.90 -3.01
C GLY A 118 2.15 -19.00 -2.02
N LEU A 119 1.02 -18.92 -1.31
CA LEU A 119 0.55 -19.96 -0.38
C LEU A 119 0.22 -21.28 -1.10
N ALA A 120 -0.40 -21.22 -2.27
CA ALA A 120 -0.71 -22.42 -3.06
C ALA A 120 0.57 -23.13 -3.51
N ILE A 121 1.61 -22.37 -3.88
CA ILE A 121 2.92 -22.89 -4.24
C ILE A 121 3.57 -23.58 -3.03
N CYS A 122 3.62 -22.90 -1.88
CA CYS A 122 4.20 -23.47 -0.67
C CYS A 122 3.53 -24.77 -0.24
N ARG A 123 2.18 -24.84 -0.33
CA ARG A 123 1.43 -26.07 -0.06
C ARG A 123 1.78 -27.19 -1.03
N LYS A 124 1.91 -26.88 -2.32
CA LYS A 124 2.25 -27.88 -3.34
C LYS A 124 3.65 -28.45 -3.16
N LEU A 125 4.57 -27.66 -2.65
CA LEU A 125 5.98 -28.03 -2.43
C LEU A 125 6.27 -28.50 -1.00
N ASP A 126 5.23 -28.53 -0.12
CA ASP A 126 5.32 -28.90 1.29
C ASP A 126 6.40 -28.12 2.06
N VAL A 127 6.44 -26.79 1.85
CA VAL A 127 7.38 -25.87 2.50
C VAL A 127 6.66 -24.81 3.33
N SER A 128 7.37 -24.24 4.31
CA SER A 128 6.83 -23.16 5.15
C SER A 128 6.38 -21.96 4.32
N PRO A 129 5.15 -21.46 4.50
CA PRO A 129 4.67 -20.29 3.79
C PRO A 129 5.21 -18.96 4.34
N VAL A 130 5.85 -18.97 5.53
CA VAL A 130 6.28 -17.75 6.23
C VAL A 130 7.26 -16.92 5.42
N PRO A 131 8.36 -17.49 4.85
CA PRO A 131 9.28 -16.72 4.03
C PRO A 131 8.62 -16.09 2.82
N MET A 132 7.75 -16.84 2.13
CA MET A 132 7.03 -16.39 0.94
C MET A 132 6.12 -15.20 1.25
N THR A 133 5.25 -15.35 2.24
CA THR A 133 4.26 -14.32 2.59
C THR A 133 4.92 -13.06 3.16
N LEU A 134 5.97 -13.23 3.97
CA LEU A 134 6.73 -12.12 4.50
C LEU A 134 7.43 -11.33 3.38
N SER A 135 8.08 -12.01 2.45
CA SER A 135 8.77 -11.39 1.32
C SER A 135 7.80 -10.63 0.41
N ILE A 136 6.64 -11.21 0.11
CA ILE A 136 5.56 -10.56 -0.65
C ILE A 136 5.09 -9.28 0.07
N ALA A 137 4.80 -9.36 1.36
CA ALA A 137 4.29 -8.24 2.13
C ALA A 137 5.30 -7.09 2.25
N VAL A 138 6.57 -7.41 2.54
CA VAL A 138 7.65 -6.41 2.65
C VAL A 138 7.91 -5.73 1.32
N SER A 139 8.02 -6.51 0.24
CA SER A 139 8.30 -5.97 -1.09
C SER A 139 7.13 -5.11 -1.61
N SER A 140 5.90 -5.58 -1.43
CA SER A 140 4.70 -4.81 -1.78
C SER A 140 4.64 -3.48 -1.03
N ASN A 141 4.86 -3.49 0.27
CA ASN A 141 4.79 -2.28 1.08
C ASN A 141 5.92 -1.28 0.75
N LEU A 142 7.12 -1.78 0.47
CA LEU A 142 8.25 -0.94 0.06
C LEU A 142 8.00 -0.29 -1.29
N GLN A 143 7.64 -1.09 -2.29
CA GLN A 143 7.43 -0.62 -3.67
C GLN A 143 6.17 0.21 -3.85
N GLY A 144 5.18 0.08 -2.98
CA GLY A 144 4.01 0.96 -2.97
C GLY A 144 4.37 2.45 -2.89
N ALA A 145 5.48 2.78 -2.22
CA ALA A 145 5.98 4.15 -2.12
C ALA A 145 6.73 4.64 -3.37
N ALA A 146 7.03 3.78 -4.34
CA ALA A 146 7.84 4.12 -5.52
C ALA A 146 7.14 5.10 -6.47
N THR A 147 5.82 5.03 -6.57
CA THR A 147 5.04 5.88 -7.49
C THR A 147 3.92 6.60 -6.77
N LEU A 148 3.31 7.55 -7.49
CA LEU A 148 2.18 8.32 -6.99
C LEU A 148 0.96 7.47 -6.65
N VAL A 149 0.73 6.38 -7.38
CA VAL A 149 -0.52 5.58 -7.28
C VAL A 149 -0.37 4.29 -6.46
N GLY A 150 0.85 3.89 -6.12
CA GLY A 150 1.11 2.62 -5.43
C GLY A 150 0.67 2.60 -3.96
N ASP A 151 0.60 3.75 -3.29
CA ASP A 151 0.15 3.85 -1.90
C ASP A 151 -0.61 5.15 -1.64
N THR A 152 -1.57 5.10 -0.73
CA THR A 152 -2.34 6.28 -0.28
C THR A 152 -1.45 7.35 0.34
N THR A 153 -0.36 6.99 1.01
CA THR A 153 0.62 7.93 1.57
C THR A 153 1.34 8.72 0.48
N SER A 154 1.68 8.09 -0.65
CA SER A 154 2.27 8.72 -1.83
C SER A 154 1.29 9.69 -2.49
N MET A 155 0.01 9.32 -2.59
CA MET A 155 -1.05 10.22 -3.09
C MET A 155 -1.21 11.46 -2.20
N MET A 156 -1.15 11.28 -0.88
CA MET A 156 -1.23 12.40 0.08
C MET A 156 -0.01 13.33 -0.05
N LEU A 157 1.20 12.77 -0.14
CA LEU A 157 2.43 13.52 -0.36
C LEU A 157 2.35 14.33 -1.65
N ALA A 158 1.95 13.68 -2.76
CA ALA A 158 1.82 14.32 -4.06
C ALA A 158 0.83 15.48 -4.04
N SER A 159 -0.32 15.29 -3.40
CA SER A 159 -1.32 16.35 -3.25
C SER A 159 -0.82 17.54 -2.43
N TYR A 160 -0.14 17.28 -1.32
CA TYR A 160 0.39 18.32 -0.45
C TYR A 160 1.55 19.09 -1.10
N ALA A 161 2.49 18.37 -1.71
CA ALA A 161 3.66 18.93 -2.38
C ALA A 161 3.41 19.39 -3.83
N LYS A 162 2.15 19.26 -4.32
CA LYS A 162 1.75 19.57 -5.71
C LYS A 162 2.62 18.84 -6.73
N MET A 163 2.90 17.56 -6.46
CA MET A 163 3.67 16.68 -7.32
C MET A 163 2.74 15.98 -8.31
N ASP A 164 3.20 15.76 -9.52
CA ASP A 164 2.60 14.90 -10.52
C ASP A 164 3.29 13.52 -10.54
N PHE A 165 2.81 12.61 -11.39
CA PHE A 165 3.37 11.27 -11.52
C PHE A 165 4.86 11.29 -11.90
N SER A 166 5.26 12.20 -12.79
CA SER A 166 6.66 12.33 -13.25
C SER A 166 7.59 12.85 -12.15
N SER A 167 7.05 13.60 -11.19
CA SER A 167 7.80 14.13 -10.05
C SER A 167 8.35 13.02 -9.12
N PHE A 168 7.76 11.83 -9.14
CA PHE A 168 8.30 10.68 -8.40
C PHE A 168 9.59 10.16 -9.02
N PHE A 169 9.80 10.35 -10.33
CA PHE A 169 11.02 9.98 -11.04
C PHE A 169 12.04 11.12 -11.05
N VAL A 170 11.60 12.34 -11.37
CA VAL A 170 12.48 13.50 -11.43
C VAL A 170 11.79 14.67 -10.72
N PHE A 171 12.38 15.13 -9.60
CA PHE A 171 11.87 16.23 -8.82
C PHE A 171 12.88 17.37 -8.76
N HIS A 172 12.50 18.55 -9.31
CA HIS A 172 13.38 19.73 -9.42
C HIS A 172 14.77 19.44 -10.01
N GLY A 173 14.82 18.59 -11.05
CA GLY A 173 16.09 18.23 -11.72
C GLY A 173 16.95 17.22 -10.96
N LYS A 174 16.45 16.64 -9.87
CA LYS A 174 17.12 15.60 -9.08
C LYS A 174 16.37 14.27 -9.17
N PRO A 175 17.05 13.13 -8.94
CA PRO A 175 16.38 11.82 -8.83
C PRO A 175 15.29 11.87 -7.76
N GLY A 176 14.09 11.43 -8.12
CA GLY A 176 12.93 11.40 -7.23
C GLY A 176 12.92 10.19 -6.28
N ILE A 177 11.82 10.07 -5.53
CA ILE A 177 11.62 9.01 -4.52
C ILE A 177 11.70 7.61 -5.15
N PHE A 178 11.27 7.44 -6.39
CA PHE A 178 11.36 6.18 -7.13
C PHE A 178 12.73 5.52 -6.99
N PHE A 179 13.80 6.25 -7.28
CA PHE A 179 15.16 5.68 -7.23
C PHE A 179 15.59 5.29 -5.81
N ALA A 180 15.18 6.04 -4.80
CA ALA A 180 15.48 5.68 -3.40
C ALA A 180 14.76 4.39 -2.99
N VAL A 181 13.51 4.21 -3.42
CA VAL A 181 12.73 2.99 -3.17
C VAL A 181 13.31 1.80 -3.92
N GLU A 182 13.71 1.97 -5.19
CA GLU A 182 14.36 0.91 -5.96
C GLU A 182 15.69 0.46 -5.36
N LEU A 183 16.51 1.40 -4.87
CA LEU A 183 17.72 1.05 -4.13
C LEU A 183 17.42 0.26 -2.86
N GLY A 184 16.37 0.64 -2.13
CA GLY A 184 15.84 -0.11 -0.99
C GLY A 184 15.39 -1.51 -1.38
N ALA A 185 14.65 -1.66 -2.48
CA ALA A 185 14.21 -2.95 -3.01
C ALA A 185 15.38 -3.85 -3.39
N LEU A 186 16.39 -3.30 -4.07
CA LEU A 186 17.62 -4.05 -4.39
C LEU A 186 18.36 -4.50 -3.13
N ALA A 187 18.39 -3.66 -2.08
CA ALA A 187 19.00 -4.02 -0.80
C ALA A 187 18.24 -5.11 -0.03
N THR A 188 16.93 -5.29 -0.27
CA THR A 188 16.17 -6.38 0.38
C THR A 188 16.48 -7.75 -0.18
N VAL A 189 16.91 -7.85 -1.45
CA VAL A 189 17.23 -9.14 -2.09
C VAL A 189 18.32 -9.90 -1.35
N PRO A 190 19.53 -9.34 -1.09
CA PRO A 190 20.56 -10.04 -0.34
C PRO A 190 20.13 -10.34 1.11
N VAL A 191 19.33 -9.48 1.74
CA VAL A 191 18.81 -9.75 3.07
C VAL A 191 17.90 -10.98 3.05
N MET A 192 17.01 -11.10 2.07
CA MET A 192 16.16 -12.29 1.90
C MET A 192 16.99 -13.54 1.61
N MET A 193 18.06 -13.42 0.81
CA MET A 193 18.97 -14.54 0.54
C MET A 193 19.72 -15.05 1.78
N ILE A 194 19.93 -14.21 2.78
CA ILE A 194 20.61 -14.57 4.04
C ILE A 194 19.62 -15.16 5.05
N LEU A 195 18.37 -14.65 5.05
CA LEU A 195 17.35 -15.03 6.04
C LEU A 195 16.61 -16.32 5.69
N PHE A 196 16.52 -16.67 4.42
CA PHE A 196 15.74 -17.78 3.89
C PHE A 196 16.58 -18.71 3.00
#